data_eedaad189ba0d40b80e911de279d615d
#
_entry.id   eedaad189ba0d40b80e911de279d615d
#
_cell.length_a   1.000
_cell.length_b   1.000
_cell.length_c   1.000
_cell.angle_alpha   90.00
_cell.angle_beta   90.00
_cell.angle_gamma   90.00
#
_symmetry.space_group_name_H-M   'P 1'
#
loop_
_entity.id
_entity.type
_entity.pdbx_description
1 polymer ?
#
loop_
_entity_poly.entity_id
_entity_poly.type
_entity_poly.pdbx_seq_one_letter_code
_entity_poly.pdbx_strand_id
1 'polypeptide(L)'
;MSMSDELTLPVEAPVMTLPNTVLFPHALLPLYIFEPRYRQMLVDVLDGNRFFVVAAMDPVRAQEPDQIEPPFAVAGLGMVRASHENADGTSNLILQGVARVKFRSIVGETPYRRCALEVLPTAPGAAAAELKRQRLALLHQLEQLREVGGQVPDEAVGFLRTLREPEVFLDIAAFTLCSNTVEKQKLLEELDTATRYTRFLRHLRAETARLKLTKKLQGQLTDDDVSRN
;
A
#
# COMPACT_ATOMS: atom_id res chain seq x y z
N MET A 1 12.04 9.40 -32.24
CA MET A 1 11.48 10.52 -31.48
C MET A 1 10.86 9.90 -30.23
N SER A 2 11.63 9.87 -29.15
CA SER A 2 11.13 9.42 -27.83
C SER A 2 10.66 10.68 -27.10
N MET A 3 9.39 11.01 -27.22
CA MET A 3 8.73 11.88 -26.24
C MET A 3 8.39 10.96 -25.07
N SER A 4 9.19 11.02 -24.02
CA SER A 4 8.72 10.62 -22.70
C SER A 4 7.60 11.62 -22.36
N ASP A 5 6.35 11.20 -22.52
CA ASP A 5 5.21 11.90 -21.92
C ASP A 5 5.45 11.93 -20.41
N GLU A 6 6.01 13.00 -19.90
CA GLU A 6 6.06 13.24 -18.46
C GLU A 6 4.61 13.31 -17.99
N LEU A 7 4.21 12.31 -17.22
CA LEU A 7 2.87 12.21 -16.66
C LEU A 7 2.60 13.43 -15.75
N THR A 8 1.82 14.39 -16.25
CA THR A 8 1.47 15.58 -15.46
C THR A 8 0.51 15.16 -14.34
N LEU A 9 0.99 15.23 -13.11
CA LEU A 9 0.19 14.87 -11.93
C LEU A 9 -0.76 16.03 -11.58
N PRO A 10 -2.01 15.73 -11.16
CA PRO A 10 -2.99 16.74 -10.82
C PRO A 10 -2.65 17.41 -9.47
N VAL A 11 -2.94 18.69 -9.36
CA VAL A 11 -2.84 19.47 -8.11
C VAL A 11 -4.06 19.28 -7.19
N GLU A 12 -5.11 18.69 -7.72
CA GLU A 12 -6.35 18.35 -7.02
C GLU A 12 -6.88 17.01 -7.57
N ALA A 13 -7.40 16.14 -6.69
CA ALA A 13 -8.03 14.90 -7.13
C ALA A 13 -9.16 14.46 -6.18
N PRO A 14 -10.09 13.63 -6.68
CA PRO A 14 -11.02 12.85 -5.86
C PRO A 14 -10.28 11.94 -4.89
N VAL A 15 -10.90 11.69 -3.72
CA VAL A 15 -10.33 10.84 -2.66
C VAL A 15 -11.32 9.74 -2.30
N MET A 16 -10.86 8.50 -2.43
CA MET A 16 -11.52 7.32 -1.89
C MET A 16 -10.84 6.91 -0.58
N THR A 17 -11.57 6.93 0.53
CA THR A 17 -11.07 6.49 1.83
C THR A 17 -11.48 5.05 2.08
N LEU A 18 -10.52 4.18 2.38
CA LEU A 18 -10.75 2.76 2.61
C LEU A 18 -10.17 2.33 3.97
N PRO A 19 -10.84 1.45 4.74
CA PRO A 19 -10.42 1.13 6.11
C PRO A 19 -9.06 0.44 6.20
N ASN A 20 -8.71 -0.41 5.23
CA ASN A 20 -7.54 -1.29 5.33
C ASN A 20 -6.66 -1.28 4.06
N THR A 21 -6.74 -0.22 3.26
CA THR A 21 -6.04 -0.17 1.98
C THR A 21 -5.09 1.02 1.92
N VAL A 22 -3.82 0.73 1.69
CA VAL A 22 -2.75 1.72 1.47
C VAL A 22 -2.22 1.50 0.06
N LEU A 23 -2.34 2.48 -0.82
CA LEU A 23 -1.84 2.41 -2.19
C LEU A 23 -0.40 2.93 -2.27
N PHE A 24 0.49 2.10 -2.78
CA PHE A 24 1.88 2.50 -3.05
C PHE A 24 2.09 2.83 -4.52
N PRO A 25 3.06 3.69 -4.87
CA PRO A 25 3.52 3.82 -6.24
C PRO A 25 3.88 2.44 -6.84
N HIS A 26 3.69 2.30 -8.14
CA HIS A 26 3.93 1.07 -8.91
C HIS A 26 2.99 -0.11 -8.62
N ALA A 27 2.26 -0.11 -7.50
CA ALA A 27 1.31 -1.16 -7.15
C ALA A 27 0.07 -1.13 -8.05
N LEU A 28 -0.48 -2.31 -8.34
CA LEU A 28 -1.76 -2.47 -9.01
C LEU A 28 -2.81 -2.87 -7.98
N LEU A 29 -3.84 -2.04 -7.85
CA LEU A 29 -4.94 -2.25 -6.92
C LEU A 29 -6.22 -2.54 -7.71
N PRO A 30 -6.74 -3.79 -7.70
CA PRO A 30 -8.06 -4.08 -8.21
C PRO A 30 -9.11 -3.51 -7.24
N LEU A 31 -10.10 -2.81 -7.77
CA LEU A 31 -11.20 -2.23 -7.00
C LEU A 31 -12.54 -2.62 -7.61
N TYR A 32 -13.50 -2.87 -6.74
CA TYR A 32 -14.91 -3.03 -7.09
C TYR A 32 -15.69 -1.82 -6.57
N ILE A 33 -16.26 -1.05 -7.49
CA ILE A 33 -16.93 0.21 -7.21
C ILE A 33 -18.45 -0.01 -7.21
N PHE A 34 -19.07 0.06 -6.03
CA PHE A 34 -20.50 -0.17 -5.85
C PHE A 34 -21.23 1.00 -5.15
N GLU A 35 -20.52 1.77 -4.30
CA GLU A 35 -21.12 2.90 -3.60
C GLU A 35 -21.51 4.02 -4.57
N PRO A 36 -22.73 4.61 -4.47
CA PRO A 36 -23.19 5.64 -5.41
C PRO A 36 -22.22 6.81 -5.58
N ARG A 37 -21.63 7.32 -4.48
CA ARG A 37 -20.66 8.41 -4.52
C ARG A 37 -19.38 8.05 -5.30
N TYR A 38 -18.88 6.83 -5.16
CA TYR A 38 -17.71 6.37 -5.88
C TYR A 38 -18.00 5.95 -7.32
N ARG A 39 -19.24 5.55 -7.62
CA ARG A 39 -19.69 5.35 -9.00
C ARG A 39 -19.68 6.68 -9.76
N GLN A 40 -20.28 7.76 -9.15
CA GLN A 40 -20.21 9.10 -9.73
C GLN A 40 -18.77 9.58 -9.89
N MET A 41 -17.94 9.42 -8.85
CA MET A 41 -16.51 9.74 -8.90
C MET A 41 -15.81 9.05 -10.08
N LEU A 42 -16.09 7.77 -10.31
CA LEU A 42 -15.45 7.02 -11.38
C LEU A 42 -15.84 7.55 -12.76
N VAL A 43 -17.11 7.90 -12.98
CA VAL A 43 -17.57 8.54 -14.24
C VAL A 43 -16.77 9.82 -14.48
N ASP A 44 -16.74 10.74 -13.50
CA ASP A 44 -16.05 12.03 -13.62
C ASP A 44 -14.54 11.87 -13.85
N VAL A 45 -13.92 10.87 -13.20
CA VAL A 45 -12.50 10.54 -13.35
C VAL A 45 -12.19 9.99 -14.74
N LEU A 46 -13.05 9.13 -15.29
CA LEU A 46 -12.87 8.54 -16.62
C LEU A 46 -13.06 9.57 -17.74
N ASP A 47 -13.97 10.52 -17.57
CA ASP A 47 -14.17 11.65 -18.49
C ASP A 47 -13.06 12.71 -18.38
N GLY A 48 -12.31 12.70 -17.27
CA GLY A 48 -11.22 13.62 -16.98
C GLY A 48 -9.83 13.03 -17.20
N ASN A 49 -8.99 13.20 -16.20
CA ASN A 49 -7.56 12.86 -16.25
C ASN A 49 -7.23 11.43 -15.76
N ARG A 50 -8.23 10.66 -15.35
CA ARG A 50 -8.14 9.27 -14.87
C ARG A 50 -7.41 9.10 -13.52
N PHE A 51 -7.22 10.16 -12.74
CA PHE A 51 -6.57 10.12 -11.44
C PHE A 51 -7.56 10.22 -10.28
N PHE A 52 -7.32 9.42 -9.25
CA PHE A 52 -7.89 9.62 -7.92
C PHE A 52 -6.94 9.09 -6.84
N VAL A 53 -7.14 9.55 -5.61
CA VAL A 53 -6.33 9.15 -4.45
C VAL A 53 -7.05 8.03 -3.71
N VAL A 54 -6.29 6.99 -3.32
CA VAL A 54 -6.73 6.02 -2.31
C VAL A 54 -5.99 6.31 -1.02
N ALA A 55 -6.76 6.63 0.02
CA ALA A 55 -6.26 6.90 1.36
C ALA A 55 -6.72 5.83 2.34
N ALA A 56 -5.84 5.36 3.20
CA ALA A 56 -6.24 4.55 4.34
C ALA A 56 -6.99 5.43 5.37
N MET A 57 -8.03 4.87 5.97
CA MET A 57 -8.73 5.53 7.07
C MET A 57 -7.85 5.54 8.33
N ASP A 58 -7.77 6.69 8.99
CA ASP A 58 -7.07 6.83 10.27
C ASP A 58 -7.95 6.26 11.40
N PRO A 59 -7.58 5.10 11.99
CA PRO A 59 -8.42 4.44 12.99
C PRO A 59 -8.51 5.21 14.32
N VAL A 60 -7.58 6.12 14.58
CA VAL A 60 -7.61 6.96 15.80
C VAL A 60 -8.61 8.09 15.59
N ARG A 61 -8.49 8.82 14.50
CA ARG A 61 -9.41 9.90 14.16
C ARG A 61 -10.83 9.43 13.86
N ALA A 62 -11.00 8.20 13.38
CA ALA A 62 -12.31 7.59 13.14
C ALA A 62 -13.12 7.35 14.44
N GLN A 63 -12.50 7.49 15.61
CA GLN A 63 -13.20 7.43 16.91
C GLN A 63 -13.72 8.80 17.36
N GLU A 64 -13.35 9.88 16.68
CA GLU A 64 -13.82 11.23 16.97
C GLU A 64 -15.26 11.41 16.45
N PRO A 65 -16.20 11.99 17.22
CA PRO A 65 -17.63 12.04 16.89
C PRO A 65 -17.97 12.74 15.57
N ASP A 66 -17.17 13.74 15.19
CA ASP A 66 -17.45 14.61 14.02
C ASP A 66 -16.63 14.23 12.78
N GLN A 67 -15.92 13.09 12.80
CA GLN A 67 -15.08 12.64 11.71
C GLN A 67 -15.78 11.56 10.87
N ILE A 68 -16.09 11.88 9.61
CA ILE A 68 -16.62 10.90 8.67
C ILE A 68 -15.47 10.40 7.79
N GLU A 69 -15.10 9.12 7.98
CA GLU A 69 -14.03 8.46 7.22
C GLU A 69 -12.74 9.30 7.11
N PRO A 70 -12.12 9.68 8.24
CA PRO A 70 -10.94 10.55 8.22
C PRO A 70 -9.77 9.81 7.58
N PRO A 71 -9.19 10.31 6.48
CA PRO A 71 -8.01 9.71 5.87
C PRO A 71 -6.75 10.06 6.67
N PHE A 72 -5.71 9.21 6.58
CA PHE A 72 -4.35 9.64 6.88
C PHE A 72 -3.94 10.82 5.98
N ALA A 73 -3.04 11.65 6.45
CA ALA A 73 -2.61 12.86 5.73
C ALA A 73 -1.80 12.56 4.45
N VAL A 74 -1.13 11.41 4.41
CA VAL A 74 -0.37 10.94 3.24
C VAL A 74 -1.09 9.74 2.63
N ALA A 75 -1.21 9.73 1.31
CA ALA A 75 -1.97 8.72 0.57
C ALA A 75 -1.31 8.40 -0.79
N GLY A 76 -1.82 7.39 -1.47
CA GLY A 76 -1.39 7.03 -2.82
C GLY A 76 -2.27 7.67 -3.89
N LEU A 77 -1.67 8.45 -4.80
CA LEU A 77 -2.33 8.85 -6.04
C LEU A 77 -2.26 7.70 -7.04
N GLY A 78 -3.40 7.34 -7.61
CA GLY A 78 -3.51 6.29 -8.61
C GLY A 78 -4.08 6.79 -9.93
N MET A 79 -3.74 6.08 -11.01
CA MET A 79 -4.30 6.27 -12.34
C MET A 79 -5.08 5.03 -12.76
N VAL A 80 -6.31 5.21 -13.24
CA VAL A 80 -7.16 4.11 -13.75
C VAL A 80 -6.57 3.58 -15.05
N ARG A 81 -6.11 2.32 -15.03
CA ARG A 81 -5.55 1.63 -16.20
C ARG A 81 -6.62 0.91 -17.02
N ALA A 82 -7.57 0.30 -16.34
CA ALA A 82 -8.68 -0.40 -16.95
C ALA A 82 -9.92 -0.21 -16.08
N SER A 83 -11.08 -0.14 -16.71
CA SER A 83 -12.37 -0.11 -16.05
C SER A 83 -13.39 -0.88 -16.87
N HIS A 84 -14.26 -1.64 -16.21
CA HIS A 84 -15.37 -2.35 -16.82
C HIS A 84 -16.62 -2.13 -15.98
N GLU A 85 -17.65 -1.54 -16.60
CA GLU A 85 -18.95 -1.34 -15.98
C GLU A 85 -19.79 -2.60 -16.14
N ASN A 86 -20.41 -3.03 -15.05
CA ASN A 86 -21.33 -4.16 -15.00
C ASN A 86 -22.76 -3.71 -15.33
N ALA A 87 -23.66 -4.63 -15.70
CA ALA A 87 -25.04 -4.34 -16.05
C ALA A 87 -25.86 -3.68 -14.91
N ASP A 88 -25.46 -3.86 -13.65
CA ASP A 88 -26.06 -3.24 -12.46
C ASP A 88 -25.50 -1.84 -12.15
N GLY A 89 -24.60 -1.32 -13.00
CA GLY A 89 -23.94 -0.03 -12.87
C GLY A 89 -22.81 -0.01 -11.83
N THR A 90 -22.42 -1.14 -11.26
CA THR A 90 -21.16 -1.26 -10.52
C THR A 90 -19.98 -1.37 -11.50
N SER A 91 -18.76 -1.22 -11.02
CA SER A 91 -17.59 -1.30 -11.91
C SER A 91 -16.43 -2.06 -11.26
N ASN A 92 -15.72 -2.83 -12.08
CA ASN A 92 -14.42 -3.38 -11.75
C ASN A 92 -13.34 -2.53 -12.42
N LEU A 93 -12.30 -2.16 -11.68
CA LEU A 93 -11.19 -1.39 -12.24
C LEU A 93 -9.84 -1.86 -11.72
N ILE A 94 -8.80 -1.52 -12.46
CA ILE A 94 -7.41 -1.62 -12.03
C ILE A 94 -6.85 -0.21 -11.88
N LEU A 95 -6.49 0.14 -10.65
CA LEU A 95 -5.82 1.38 -10.30
C LEU A 95 -4.32 1.12 -10.14
N GLN A 96 -3.49 1.85 -10.87
CA GLN A 96 -2.05 1.84 -10.67
C GLN A 96 -1.62 3.01 -9.81
N GLY A 97 -0.93 2.75 -8.70
CA GLY A 97 -0.28 3.80 -7.92
C GLY A 97 0.83 4.48 -8.72
N VAL A 98 0.86 5.81 -8.68
CA VAL A 98 1.81 6.62 -9.46
C VAL A 98 2.66 7.55 -8.60
N ALA A 99 2.13 8.04 -7.47
CA ALA A 99 2.85 8.95 -6.58
C ALA A 99 2.35 8.86 -5.13
N ARG A 100 3.19 9.29 -4.21
CA ARG A 100 2.80 9.67 -2.86
C ARG A 100 2.31 11.10 -2.85
N VAL A 101 1.21 11.36 -2.16
CA VAL A 101 0.64 12.70 -2.04
C VAL A 101 0.28 13.01 -0.59
N LYS A 102 0.33 14.29 -0.24
CA LYS A 102 -0.17 14.81 1.03
C LYS A 102 -1.35 15.72 0.76
N PHE A 103 -2.39 15.61 1.57
CA PHE A 103 -3.54 16.51 1.52
C PHE A 103 -3.16 17.88 2.07
N ARG A 104 -3.41 18.94 1.29
CA ARG A 104 -3.23 20.33 1.68
C ARG A 104 -4.51 20.90 2.28
N SER A 105 -5.64 20.66 1.61
CA SER A 105 -6.96 21.10 2.06
C SER A 105 -8.05 20.26 1.39
N ILE A 106 -9.22 20.21 2.02
CA ILE A 106 -10.45 19.70 1.41
C ILE A 106 -10.99 20.81 0.49
N VAL A 107 -11.27 20.46 -0.77
CA VAL A 107 -11.85 21.38 -1.78
C VAL A 107 -13.38 21.16 -1.87
N GLY A 108 -13.83 19.96 -1.61
CA GLY A 108 -15.25 19.60 -1.59
C GLY A 108 -15.48 18.22 -0.99
N GLU A 109 -16.67 17.97 -0.46
CA GLU A 109 -17.02 16.69 0.16
C GLU A 109 -18.22 16.00 -0.53
N THR A 110 -18.94 16.71 -1.38
CA THR A 110 -20.13 16.18 -2.08
C THR A 110 -19.97 16.33 -3.58
N PRO A 111 -20.40 15.34 -4.40
CA PRO A 111 -20.94 14.02 -4.05
C PRO A 111 -19.89 13.05 -3.47
N TYR A 112 -18.60 13.37 -3.62
CA TYR A 112 -17.44 12.66 -3.06
C TYR A 112 -16.37 13.66 -2.63
N ARG A 113 -15.49 13.25 -1.74
CA ARG A 113 -14.40 14.11 -1.25
C ARG A 113 -13.39 14.42 -2.36
N ARG A 114 -12.95 15.68 -2.44
CA ARG A 114 -11.87 16.18 -3.29
C ARG A 114 -10.89 16.97 -2.44
N CYS A 115 -9.59 16.78 -2.68
CA CYS A 115 -8.53 17.46 -1.94
C CYS A 115 -7.51 18.09 -2.87
N ALA A 116 -6.99 19.24 -2.46
CA ALA A 116 -5.77 19.79 -3.01
C ALA A 116 -4.57 18.96 -2.54
N LEU A 117 -3.64 18.69 -3.45
CA LEU A 117 -2.56 17.72 -3.27
C LEU A 117 -1.19 18.38 -3.33
N GLU A 118 -0.29 17.85 -2.55
CA GLU A 118 1.16 18.04 -2.68
C GLU A 118 1.79 16.69 -3.03
N VAL A 119 2.50 16.61 -4.14
CA VAL A 119 3.28 15.43 -4.49
C VAL A 119 4.51 15.34 -3.59
N LEU A 120 4.75 14.19 -3.01
CA LEU A 120 5.87 13.92 -2.11
C LEU A 120 6.95 13.13 -2.86
N PRO A 121 8.05 13.76 -3.29
CA PRO A 121 9.16 13.06 -3.91
C PRO A 121 9.90 12.20 -2.86
N THR A 122 10.40 11.06 -3.29
CA THR A 122 11.24 10.18 -2.48
C THR A 122 12.72 10.43 -2.72
N ALA A 123 13.53 10.15 -1.72
CA ALA A 123 14.99 10.22 -1.80
C ALA A 123 15.61 8.82 -1.60
N PRO A 124 16.74 8.52 -2.25
CA PRO A 124 17.43 7.24 -2.07
C PRO A 124 17.89 7.00 -0.62
N GLY A 125 18.33 8.04 0.09
CA GLY A 125 18.81 8.00 1.47
C GLY A 125 20.15 7.32 1.67
N ALA A 126 20.63 6.56 0.67
CA ALA A 126 21.92 5.87 0.71
C ALA A 126 22.49 5.66 -0.70
N ALA A 127 23.76 5.28 -0.77
CA ALA A 127 24.41 4.90 -2.04
C ALA A 127 23.77 3.65 -2.65
N ALA A 128 23.80 3.53 -3.98
CA ALA A 128 23.19 2.42 -4.72
C ALA A 128 23.66 1.02 -4.24
N ALA A 129 24.94 0.90 -3.85
CA ALA A 129 25.47 -0.35 -3.32
C ALA A 129 24.81 -0.74 -1.98
N GLU A 130 24.50 0.23 -1.12
CA GLU A 130 23.81 0.02 0.14
C GLU A 130 22.34 -0.40 -0.10
N LEU A 131 21.63 0.31 -0.95
CA LEU A 131 20.24 -0.04 -1.31
C LEU A 131 20.17 -1.45 -1.91
N LYS A 132 21.15 -1.85 -2.72
CA LYS A 132 21.25 -3.22 -3.23
C LYS A 132 21.44 -4.23 -2.10
N ARG A 133 22.29 -3.94 -1.09
CA ARG A 133 22.45 -4.81 0.08
C ARG A 133 21.17 -4.95 0.89
N GLN A 134 20.48 -3.82 1.13
CA GLN A 134 19.21 -3.81 1.85
C GLN A 134 18.12 -4.60 1.11
N ARG A 135 18.05 -4.49 -0.23
CA ARG A 135 17.16 -5.30 -1.05
C ARG A 135 17.43 -6.80 -0.90
N LEU A 136 18.69 -7.22 -0.95
CA LEU A 136 19.06 -8.64 -0.75
C LEU A 136 18.72 -9.11 0.66
N ALA A 137 18.98 -8.29 1.68
CA ALA A 137 18.61 -8.59 3.06
C ALA A 137 17.11 -8.76 3.24
N LEU A 138 16.31 -7.95 2.55
CA LEU A 138 14.84 -8.04 2.58
C LEU A 138 14.36 -9.33 1.90
N LEU A 139 14.89 -9.70 0.75
CA LEU A 139 14.59 -10.97 0.09
C LEU A 139 14.90 -12.16 0.99
N HIS A 140 16.07 -12.17 1.62
CA HIS A 140 16.44 -13.22 2.57
C HIS A 140 15.49 -13.28 3.78
N GLN A 141 15.09 -12.11 4.31
CA GLN A 141 14.15 -12.05 5.43
C GLN A 141 12.74 -12.56 5.05
N LEU A 142 12.29 -12.34 3.81
CA LEU A 142 11.03 -12.89 3.30
C LEU A 142 11.08 -14.42 3.21
N GLU A 143 12.21 -14.99 2.78
CA GLU A 143 12.42 -16.44 2.78
C GLU A 143 12.37 -17.02 4.20
N GLN A 144 13.06 -16.39 5.15
CA GLN A 144 13.00 -16.80 6.56
C GLN A 144 11.59 -16.72 7.15
N LEU A 145 10.82 -15.67 6.79
CA LEU A 145 9.44 -15.53 7.23
C LEU A 145 8.58 -16.68 6.68
N ARG A 146 8.77 -17.04 5.41
CA ARG A 146 8.08 -18.17 4.77
C ARG A 146 8.38 -19.51 5.44
N GLU A 147 9.65 -19.81 5.74
CA GLU A 147 10.09 -21.04 6.42
C GLU A 147 9.39 -21.25 7.77
N VAL A 148 9.09 -20.17 8.47
CA VAL A 148 8.37 -20.22 9.74
C VAL A 148 6.83 -20.19 9.58
N GLY A 149 6.32 -20.27 8.34
CA GLY A 149 4.90 -20.31 8.04
C GLY A 149 4.24 -18.94 7.93
N GLY A 150 5.02 -17.88 7.67
CA GLY A 150 4.49 -16.57 7.28
C GLY A 150 3.81 -16.64 5.91
N GLN A 151 2.83 -15.78 5.70
CA GLN A 151 2.06 -15.72 4.46
C GLN A 151 2.86 -14.98 3.36
N VAL A 152 3.82 -15.66 2.77
CA VAL A 152 4.66 -15.13 1.68
C VAL A 152 4.51 -16.07 0.48
N PRO A 153 3.67 -15.75 -0.53
CA PRO A 153 3.49 -16.57 -1.73
C PRO A 153 4.79 -16.69 -2.54
N ASP A 154 5.04 -17.88 -3.09
CA ASP A 154 6.23 -18.14 -3.92
C ASP A 154 6.28 -17.25 -5.16
N GLU A 155 5.13 -17.06 -5.80
CA GLU A 155 4.98 -16.19 -6.97
C GLU A 155 5.35 -14.74 -6.66
N ALA A 156 4.99 -14.24 -5.46
CA ALA A 156 5.33 -12.89 -5.03
C ALA A 156 6.85 -12.72 -4.87
N VAL A 157 7.55 -13.67 -4.25
CA VAL A 157 9.01 -13.64 -4.12
C VAL A 157 9.68 -13.76 -5.48
N GLY A 158 9.18 -14.66 -6.35
CA GLY A 158 9.66 -14.82 -7.72
C GLY A 158 9.56 -13.51 -8.52
N PHE A 159 8.42 -12.84 -8.45
CA PHE A 159 8.21 -11.54 -9.10
C PHE A 159 9.13 -10.46 -8.52
N LEU A 160 9.21 -10.33 -7.19
CA LEU A 160 10.08 -9.35 -6.53
C LEU A 160 11.56 -9.48 -6.94
N ARG A 161 12.03 -10.69 -7.20
CA ARG A 161 13.42 -10.92 -7.67
C ARG A 161 13.69 -10.30 -9.04
N THR A 162 12.68 -10.13 -9.90
CA THR A 162 12.80 -9.51 -11.23
C THR A 162 12.95 -8.00 -11.17
N LEU A 163 12.48 -7.36 -10.10
CA LEU A 163 12.51 -5.91 -9.92
C LEU A 163 13.93 -5.44 -9.55
N ARG A 164 14.51 -4.60 -10.40
CA ARG A 164 15.90 -4.12 -10.22
C ARG A 164 16.00 -2.82 -9.45
N GLU A 165 15.05 -1.91 -9.69
CA GLU A 165 15.01 -0.60 -9.04
C GLU A 165 14.66 -0.75 -7.56
N PRO A 166 15.51 -0.29 -6.62
CA PRO A 166 15.34 -0.53 -5.19
C PRO A 166 14.01 0.03 -4.65
N GLU A 167 13.60 1.20 -5.12
CA GLU A 167 12.36 1.83 -4.67
C GLU A 167 11.13 1.06 -5.16
N VAL A 168 11.08 0.72 -6.45
CA VAL A 168 9.99 -0.08 -7.04
C VAL A 168 9.84 -1.42 -6.33
N PHE A 169 10.97 -2.09 -6.09
CA PHE A 169 11.00 -3.34 -5.33
C PHE A 169 10.38 -3.17 -3.93
N LEU A 170 10.81 -2.14 -3.21
CA LEU A 170 10.37 -1.91 -1.84
C LEU A 170 8.89 -1.56 -1.75
N ASP A 171 8.39 -0.72 -2.66
CA ASP A 171 6.99 -0.30 -2.71
C ASP A 171 6.07 -1.50 -3.02
N ILE A 172 6.43 -2.31 -4.01
CA ILE A 172 5.68 -3.53 -4.34
C ILE A 172 5.74 -4.55 -3.19
N ALA A 173 6.90 -4.75 -2.58
CA ALA A 173 7.05 -5.67 -1.45
C ALA A 173 6.21 -5.21 -0.24
N ALA A 174 6.24 -3.92 0.10
CA ALA A 174 5.43 -3.35 1.19
C ALA A 174 3.93 -3.46 0.90
N PHE A 175 3.51 -3.15 -0.33
CA PHE A 175 2.11 -3.27 -0.75
C PHE A 175 1.61 -4.71 -0.63
N THR A 176 2.38 -5.68 -1.13
CA THR A 176 1.94 -7.08 -1.26
C THR A 176 2.08 -7.86 0.05
N LEU A 177 3.16 -7.65 0.81
CA LEU A 177 3.58 -8.55 1.89
C LEU A 177 3.46 -7.93 3.30
N CYS A 178 3.21 -6.64 3.44
CA CYS A 178 2.92 -6.04 4.74
C CYS A 178 1.42 -6.16 5.04
N SER A 179 1.03 -7.03 5.97
CA SER A 179 -0.38 -7.24 6.34
C SER A 179 -0.92 -6.18 7.31
N ASN A 180 -0.05 -5.55 8.09
CA ASN A 180 -0.45 -4.55 9.08
C ASN A 180 -0.65 -3.19 8.42
N THR A 181 -1.90 -2.69 8.36
CA THR A 181 -2.27 -1.43 7.71
C THR A 181 -1.56 -0.22 8.29
N VAL A 182 -1.41 -0.16 9.63
CA VAL A 182 -0.72 0.97 10.29
C VAL A 182 0.77 0.98 9.94
N GLU A 183 1.43 -0.19 9.92
CA GLU A 183 2.83 -0.26 9.51
C GLU A 183 3.00 0.01 8.02
N LYS A 184 2.07 -0.48 7.18
CA LYS A 184 2.00 -0.18 5.76
C LYS A 184 1.86 1.33 5.51
N GLN A 185 1.01 2.03 6.27
CA GLN A 185 0.87 3.48 6.21
C GLN A 185 2.17 4.21 6.56
N LYS A 186 2.84 3.79 7.65
CA LYS A 186 4.14 4.36 8.03
C LYS A 186 5.24 4.13 6.99
N LEU A 187 5.17 3.01 6.23
CA LEU A 187 6.06 2.77 5.10
C LEU A 187 5.76 3.69 3.91
N LEU A 188 4.48 4.02 3.68
CA LEU A 188 4.09 4.98 2.65
C LEU A 188 4.58 6.39 2.99
N GLU A 189 4.48 6.80 4.27
CA GLU A 189 4.88 8.12 4.78
C GLU A 189 6.39 8.35 4.81
N GLU A 190 7.18 7.26 4.88
CA GLU A 190 8.64 7.36 4.89
C GLU A 190 9.17 7.63 3.48
N LEU A 191 9.72 8.83 3.26
CA LEU A 191 10.18 9.29 1.95
C LEU A 191 11.65 8.91 1.66
N ASP A 192 12.42 8.57 2.69
CA ASP A 192 13.78 8.08 2.54
C ASP A 192 13.79 6.57 2.31
N THR A 193 14.25 6.14 1.12
CA THR A 193 14.19 4.73 0.71
C THR A 193 15.03 3.82 1.61
N ALA A 194 16.22 4.24 2.04
CA ALA A 194 17.07 3.44 2.92
C ALA A 194 16.45 3.27 4.31
N THR A 195 15.86 4.32 4.85
CA THR A 195 15.12 4.30 6.12
C THR A 195 13.89 3.39 6.01
N ARG A 196 13.16 3.44 4.89
CA ARG A 196 12.00 2.59 4.59
C ARG A 196 12.39 1.11 4.55
N TYR A 197 13.52 0.75 3.91
CA TYR A 197 14.08 -0.61 3.95
C TYR A 197 14.37 -1.06 5.38
N THR A 198 15.04 -0.23 6.16
CA THR A 198 15.40 -0.52 7.55
C THR A 198 14.14 -0.76 8.40
N ARG A 199 13.10 0.06 8.21
CA ARG A 199 11.82 -0.08 8.88
C ARG A 199 11.13 -1.39 8.51
N PHE A 200 11.02 -1.70 7.23
CA PHE A 200 10.33 -2.90 6.77
C PHE A 200 11.07 -4.17 7.19
N LEU A 201 12.41 -4.20 7.10
CA LEU A 201 13.23 -5.29 7.63
C LEU A 201 12.99 -5.53 9.12
N ARG A 202 12.92 -4.47 9.93
CA ARG A 202 12.61 -4.58 11.36
C ARG A 202 11.23 -5.19 11.59
N HIS A 203 10.23 -4.75 10.85
CA HIS A 203 8.86 -5.30 10.92
C HIS A 203 8.83 -6.79 10.60
N LEU A 204 9.42 -7.21 9.49
CA LEU A 204 9.47 -8.62 9.08
C LEU A 204 10.25 -9.51 10.06
N ARG A 205 11.33 -9.00 10.65
CA ARG A 205 12.07 -9.72 11.70
C ARG A 205 11.24 -9.92 12.96
N ALA A 206 10.49 -8.90 13.38
CA ALA A 206 9.59 -9.01 14.52
C ALA A 206 8.47 -10.03 14.26
N GLU A 207 7.90 -10.03 13.05
CA GLU A 207 6.89 -11.00 12.64
C GLU A 207 7.43 -12.43 12.61
N THR A 208 8.63 -12.61 12.04
CA THR A 208 9.32 -13.92 12.02
C THR A 208 9.57 -14.42 13.45
N ALA A 209 10.04 -13.56 14.35
CA ALA A 209 10.29 -13.92 15.75
C ALA A 209 8.99 -14.30 16.48
N ARG A 210 7.91 -13.56 16.24
CA ARG A 210 6.58 -13.86 16.78
C ARG A 210 6.08 -15.24 16.34
N LEU A 211 6.17 -15.55 15.04
CA LEU A 211 5.75 -16.85 14.51
C LEU A 211 6.58 -18.00 15.05
N LYS A 212 7.91 -17.85 15.19
CA LYS A 212 8.79 -18.84 15.82
C LYS A 212 8.36 -19.11 17.26
N LEU A 213 8.07 -18.07 18.02
CA LEU A 213 7.62 -18.22 19.41
C LEU A 213 6.26 -18.93 19.50
N THR A 214 5.30 -18.54 18.66
CA THR A 214 3.98 -19.19 18.61
C THR A 214 4.09 -20.67 18.31
N LYS A 215 4.90 -21.08 17.32
CA LYS A 215 5.15 -22.50 17.00
C LYS A 215 5.77 -23.26 18.17
N LYS A 216 6.72 -22.65 18.88
CA LYS A 216 7.36 -23.26 20.04
C LYS A 216 6.35 -23.50 21.18
N LEU A 217 5.49 -22.52 21.45
CA LEU A 217 4.47 -22.63 22.50
C LEU A 217 3.40 -23.66 22.12
N GLN A 218 2.98 -23.72 20.87
CA GLN A 218 2.01 -24.73 20.40
C GLN A 218 2.58 -26.14 20.47
N GLY A 219 3.86 -26.35 20.12
CA GLY A 219 4.53 -27.65 20.25
C GLY A 219 4.69 -28.11 21.71
N GLN A 220 4.81 -27.18 22.66
CA GLN A 220 4.87 -27.52 24.09
C GLN A 220 3.51 -27.89 24.70
N LEU A 221 2.41 -27.29 24.18
CA LEU A 221 1.05 -27.58 24.66
C LEU A 221 0.53 -28.94 24.18
N THR A 222 0.99 -29.45 23.03
CA THR A 222 0.60 -30.78 22.51
C THR A 222 1.23 -31.92 23.29
N ASP A 223 2.36 -31.77 23.95
CA ASP A 223 3.03 -32.81 24.75
C ASP A 223 2.48 -32.91 26.18
N ASP A 224 1.96 -31.80 26.74
CA ASP A 224 1.44 -31.77 28.13
C ASP A 224 -0.05 -32.17 28.23
N ASP A 225 -0.86 -31.97 27.17
CA ASP A 225 -2.28 -32.34 27.20
C ASP A 225 -2.58 -33.83 26.92
N VAL A 226 -1.62 -34.56 26.33
CA VAL A 226 -1.78 -36.01 26.05
C VAL A 226 -1.46 -36.86 27.27
N SER A 227 -0.79 -36.31 28.29
CA SER A 227 -0.40 -37.05 29.50
C SER A 227 -1.39 -36.97 30.67
N ARG A 228 -2.55 -36.33 30.48
CA ARG A 228 -3.56 -36.10 31.55
C ARG A 228 -4.97 -36.61 31.25
N ASN A 229 -5.12 -37.65 30.40
CA ASN A 229 -6.37 -38.44 30.29
C ASN A 229 -6.10 -39.94 30.35
#